data_b10e5b596a8bd372882fbc29a74df34c
#
_entry.id   b10e5b596a8bd372882fbc29a74df34c
#
_cell.length_a   1.000
_cell.length_b   1.000
_cell.length_c   1.000
_cell.angle_alpha   90.00
_cell.angle_beta   90.00
_cell.angle_gamma   90.00
#
_symmetry.space_group_name_H-M   'P 1'
#
loop_
_entity.id
_entity.type
_entity.pdbx_description
1 polymer ?
#
loop_
_entity_poly.entity_id
_entity_poly.type
_entity_poly.pdbx_seq_one_letter_code
_entity_poly.pdbx_strand_id
1 'polypeptide(L)'
;THQKFDDAFTFIFEKTEHGWVWAHAYQFDPETATFIVECTQDTWEKFGFGDMSKEESIATCERIFKDHLGGHALMSNANHVRGSAWINFPRVLCERWSYKNVALMGDAAATAHFSIGSGSKLALESAVALADYLHSEPTLEAAFSKYEDARRLEVLRLQSAARNSMEWFEEVERYLDLDPVQLNYSLLTRSQRISHENLRLRDAEWLGGAEEWFQHQAGAKAGTARAPMFAPYKLRGMELKNRVVVSPMAQYKAVDGMPTDWHFVHYAERAKGGAGLVYIEMTCVSPEGRITPGCPGFYKPEHEQAWKRIVDFVHTETDAKICAQLGHAGAKGSTQLGWEEGDAPLKDGNW
;
A
#
# COMPACT_ATOMS: atom_id res chain seq x y z
N THR A 1 -9.61 -25.76 -18.69
CA THR A 1 -9.32 -27.11 -18.20
C THR A 1 -10.54 -27.78 -17.61
N HIS A 2 -10.56 -29.13 -17.58
CA HIS A 2 -11.56 -29.90 -16.86
C HIS A 2 -11.17 -30.24 -15.42
N GLN A 3 -10.02 -29.72 -14.95
CA GLN A 3 -9.68 -29.78 -13.53
C GLN A 3 -10.70 -28.99 -12.73
N LYS A 4 -11.24 -29.61 -11.68
CA LYS A 4 -12.18 -28.97 -10.76
C LYS A 4 -11.41 -28.28 -9.64
N PHE A 5 -11.78 -27.03 -9.37
CA PHE A 5 -11.30 -26.25 -8.25
C PHE A 5 -12.47 -26.04 -7.27
N ASP A 6 -12.16 -25.57 -6.07
CA ASP A 6 -13.18 -25.22 -5.07
C ASP A 6 -14.11 -24.10 -5.59
N ASP A 7 -15.29 -23.94 -4.94
CA ASP A 7 -16.27 -22.89 -5.23
C ASP A 7 -15.75 -21.49 -4.86
N ALA A 8 -14.48 -21.24 -5.12
CA ALA A 8 -13.79 -20.00 -4.81
C ALA A 8 -12.73 -19.68 -5.86
N PHE A 9 -12.33 -18.43 -5.93
CA PHE A 9 -11.17 -18.02 -6.70
C PHE A 9 -9.92 -18.65 -6.10
N THR A 10 -9.27 -19.54 -6.84
CA THR A 10 -8.07 -20.25 -6.43
C THR A 10 -6.85 -19.58 -7.04
N PHE A 11 -5.87 -19.24 -6.20
CA PHE A 11 -4.59 -18.71 -6.62
C PHE A 11 -3.51 -19.77 -6.40
N ILE A 12 -2.71 -20.03 -7.43
CA ILE A 12 -1.64 -21.01 -7.42
C ILE A 12 -0.35 -20.30 -7.77
N PHE A 13 0.71 -20.54 -7.01
CA PHE A 13 2.00 -19.89 -7.20
C PHE A 13 3.09 -20.95 -7.31
N GLU A 14 3.80 -20.96 -8.45
CA GLU A 14 4.87 -21.92 -8.71
C GLU A 14 6.22 -21.19 -8.89
N LYS A 15 7.19 -21.60 -8.09
CA LYS A 15 8.57 -21.14 -8.24
C LYS A 15 9.27 -21.97 -9.30
N THR A 16 9.75 -21.32 -10.35
CA THR A 16 10.52 -21.95 -11.41
C THR A 16 11.98 -21.48 -11.41
N GLU A 17 12.81 -22.11 -12.23
CA GLU A 17 14.20 -21.66 -12.44
C GLU A 17 14.31 -20.27 -13.08
N HIS A 18 13.24 -19.78 -13.73
CA HIS A 18 13.20 -18.50 -14.41
C HIS A 18 12.46 -17.39 -13.61
N GLY A 19 11.82 -17.75 -12.51
CA GLY A 19 11.06 -16.86 -11.67
C GLY A 19 9.71 -17.42 -11.26
N TRP A 20 8.86 -16.60 -10.69
CA TRP A 20 7.52 -17.00 -10.28
C TRP A 20 6.54 -16.96 -11.44
N VAL A 21 5.71 -18.01 -11.51
CA VAL A 21 4.56 -18.09 -12.40
C VAL A 21 3.35 -18.39 -11.54
N TRP A 22 2.25 -17.70 -11.77
CA TRP A 22 1.04 -17.91 -10.98
C TRP A 22 -0.18 -18.13 -11.87
N ALA A 23 -1.19 -18.75 -11.30
CA ALA A 23 -2.45 -18.98 -11.98
C ALA A 23 -3.63 -18.52 -11.13
N HIS A 24 -4.64 -17.98 -11.81
CA HIS A 24 -5.96 -17.73 -11.28
C HIS A 24 -6.91 -18.78 -11.84
N ALA A 25 -7.52 -19.57 -10.96
CA ALA A 25 -8.45 -20.61 -11.40
C ALA A 25 -9.81 -20.42 -10.73
N TYR A 26 -10.87 -20.63 -11.48
CA TYR A 26 -12.24 -20.64 -11.00
C TYR A 26 -13.17 -21.43 -11.91
N GLN A 27 -14.12 -22.10 -11.31
CA GLN A 27 -15.14 -22.84 -12.02
C GLN A 27 -16.12 -21.86 -12.69
N PHE A 28 -16.43 -22.05 -13.98
CA PHE A 28 -17.45 -21.24 -14.67
C PHE A 28 -18.66 -22.07 -15.15
N ASP A 29 -18.51 -23.37 -15.25
CA ASP A 29 -19.59 -24.33 -15.44
C ASP A 29 -19.29 -25.65 -14.68
N PRO A 30 -20.23 -26.62 -14.59
CA PRO A 30 -20.03 -27.83 -13.80
C PRO A 30 -18.85 -28.71 -14.24
N GLU A 31 -18.33 -28.55 -15.46
CA GLU A 31 -17.31 -29.41 -16.05
C GLU A 31 -16.02 -28.68 -16.39
N THR A 32 -16.05 -27.34 -16.41
CA THR A 32 -14.94 -26.54 -16.93
C THR A 32 -14.53 -25.41 -15.99
N ALA A 33 -13.24 -25.25 -15.81
CA ALA A 33 -12.65 -24.12 -15.08
C ALA A 33 -11.81 -23.23 -15.99
N THR A 34 -11.89 -21.94 -15.76
CA THR A 34 -10.92 -20.97 -16.28
C THR A 34 -9.62 -21.13 -15.53
N PHE A 35 -8.50 -21.06 -16.25
CA PHE A 35 -7.15 -21.15 -15.70
C PHE A 35 -6.29 -20.08 -16.40
N ILE A 36 -6.09 -18.96 -15.75
CA ILE A 36 -5.34 -17.81 -16.29
C ILE A 36 -3.93 -17.87 -15.74
N VAL A 37 -2.94 -18.04 -16.62
CA VAL A 37 -1.52 -18.08 -16.24
C VAL A 37 -0.91 -16.69 -16.43
N GLU A 38 -0.19 -16.24 -15.43
CA GLU A 38 0.51 -14.96 -15.43
C GLU A 38 1.95 -15.11 -14.95
N CYS A 39 2.81 -14.24 -15.41
CA CYS A 39 4.17 -14.08 -14.92
C CYS A 39 4.66 -12.65 -15.22
N THR A 40 5.78 -12.26 -14.60
CA THR A 40 6.46 -11.00 -14.96
C THR A 40 7.04 -11.07 -16.36
N GLN A 41 7.28 -9.90 -16.97
CA GLN A 41 7.92 -9.83 -18.29
C GLN A 41 9.30 -10.51 -18.28
N ASP A 42 10.10 -10.31 -17.25
CA ASP A 42 11.43 -10.94 -17.09
C ASP A 42 11.34 -12.48 -17.08
N THR A 43 10.36 -13.03 -16.36
CA THR A 43 10.10 -14.47 -16.33
C THR A 43 9.64 -14.98 -17.72
N TRP A 44 8.75 -14.24 -18.38
CA TRP A 44 8.25 -14.57 -19.72
C TRP A 44 9.38 -14.62 -20.77
N GLU A 45 10.28 -13.63 -20.73
CA GLU A 45 11.45 -13.56 -21.62
C GLU A 45 12.43 -14.70 -21.37
N LYS A 46 12.72 -15.03 -20.10
CA LYS A 46 13.62 -16.14 -19.73
C LYS A 46 13.11 -17.51 -20.13
N PHE A 47 11.79 -17.69 -20.11
CA PHE A 47 11.18 -18.92 -20.66
C PHE A 47 11.23 -18.98 -22.18
N GLY A 48 11.37 -17.85 -22.85
CA GLY A 48 11.28 -17.76 -24.32
C GLY A 48 9.85 -17.92 -24.84
N PHE A 49 8.83 -17.59 -24.04
CA PHE A 49 7.42 -17.73 -24.42
C PHE A 49 7.06 -16.97 -25.72
N GLY A 50 7.82 -15.93 -26.07
CA GLY A 50 7.62 -15.14 -27.28
C GLY A 50 7.89 -15.91 -28.57
N ASP A 51 8.80 -16.88 -28.51
CA ASP A 51 9.22 -17.70 -29.65
C ASP A 51 8.51 -19.06 -29.68
N MET A 52 7.77 -19.41 -28.64
CA MET A 52 7.02 -20.67 -28.55
C MET A 52 5.75 -20.62 -29.39
N SER A 53 5.45 -21.75 -30.03
CA SER A 53 4.10 -22.01 -30.55
C SER A 53 3.09 -22.05 -29.41
N LYS A 54 1.80 -21.92 -29.74
CA LYS A 54 0.70 -22.06 -28.79
C LYS A 54 0.76 -23.39 -28.03
N GLU A 55 1.01 -24.46 -28.73
CA GLU A 55 1.09 -25.81 -28.22
C GLU A 55 2.28 -25.99 -27.26
N GLU A 56 3.43 -25.43 -27.59
CA GLU A 56 4.61 -25.43 -26.73
C GLU A 56 4.39 -24.59 -25.45
N SER A 57 3.75 -23.44 -25.57
CA SER A 57 3.36 -22.61 -24.42
C SER A 57 2.40 -23.35 -23.49
N ILE A 58 1.37 -24.02 -24.03
CA ILE A 58 0.43 -24.82 -23.24
C ILE A 58 1.17 -25.95 -22.53
N ALA A 59 1.97 -26.73 -23.23
CA ALA A 59 2.74 -27.85 -22.67
C ALA A 59 3.69 -27.36 -21.55
N THR A 60 4.27 -26.17 -21.70
CA THR A 60 5.12 -25.57 -20.67
C THR A 60 4.31 -25.19 -19.44
N CYS A 61 3.15 -24.57 -19.60
CA CYS A 61 2.25 -24.28 -18.49
C CYS A 61 1.74 -25.53 -17.78
N GLU A 62 1.37 -26.57 -18.54
CA GLU A 62 0.97 -27.88 -17.99
C GLU A 62 2.08 -28.52 -17.15
N ARG A 63 3.32 -28.41 -17.60
CA ARG A 63 4.48 -28.89 -16.84
C ARG A 63 4.71 -28.11 -15.56
N ILE A 64 4.56 -26.78 -15.58
CA ILE A 64 4.70 -25.92 -14.41
C ILE A 64 3.63 -26.28 -13.37
N PHE A 65 2.38 -26.39 -13.78
CA PHE A 65 1.24 -26.59 -12.89
C PHE A 65 0.77 -28.06 -12.80
N LYS A 66 1.61 -29.04 -13.15
CA LYS A 66 1.27 -30.47 -13.22
C LYS A 66 0.61 -31.01 -11.94
N ASP A 67 1.08 -30.55 -10.79
CA ASP A 67 0.62 -31.03 -9.47
C ASP A 67 -0.76 -30.47 -9.09
N HIS A 68 -1.24 -29.44 -9.81
CA HIS A 68 -2.53 -28.78 -9.59
C HIS A 68 -3.58 -29.13 -10.67
N LEU A 69 -3.16 -29.68 -11.80
CA LEU A 69 -4.06 -29.97 -12.92
C LEU A 69 -4.69 -31.36 -12.85
N GLY A 70 -4.26 -32.22 -11.90
CA GLY A 70 -4.83 -33.56 -11.73
C GLY A 70 -4.77 -34.44 -13.00
N GLY A 71 -3.84 -34.16 -13.89
CA GLY A 71 -3.71 -34.86 -15.19
C GLY A 71 -4.61 -34.32 -16.32
N HIS A 72 -5.39 -33.26 -16.05
CA HIS A 72 -6.21 -32.61 -17.05
C HIS A 72 -5.42 -31.62 -17.91
N ALA A 73 -5.68 -31.60 -19.21
CA ALA A 73 -5.06 -30.67 -20.14
C ALA A 73 -5.57 -29.23 -19.98
N LEU A 74 -4.72 -28.26 -20.33
CA LEU A 74 -5.11 -26.89 -20.53
C LEU A 74 -5.67 -26.70 -21.95
N MET A 75 -6.85 -26.12 -22.04
CA MET A 75 -7.51 -25.79 -23.30
C MET A 75 -7.34 -24.30 -23.58
N SER A 76 -7.04 -23.94 -24.81
CA SER A 76 -6.97 -22.53 -25.21
C SER A 76 -8.11 -22.17 -26.13
N ASN A 77 -8.79 -21.07 -25.84
CA ASN A 77 -9.76 -20.43 -26.72
C ASN A 77 -9.14 -19.33 -27.61
N ALA A 78 -7.80 -19.19 -27.58
CA ALA A 78 -7.06 -18.13 -28.26
C ALA A 78 -7.01 -18.27 -29.82
N ASN A 79 -7.97 -18.96 -30.43
CA ASN A 79 -8.08 -19.07 -31.90
C ASN A 79 -8.31 -17.73 -32.62
N HIS A 80 -8.66 -16.70 -31.86
CA HIS A 80 -8.91 -15.34 -32.37
C HIS A 80 -7.71 -14.40 -32.23
N VAL A 81 -6.65 -14.82 -31.52
CA VAL A 81 -5.47 -14.00 -31.28
C VAL A 81 -4.38 -14.36 -32.30
N ARG A 82 -4.00 -13.41 -33.14
CA ARG A 82 -2.85 -13.58 -34.04
C ARG A 82 -1.56 -13.41 -33.23
N GLY A 83 -0.69 -14.42 -33.24
CA GLY A 83 0.59 -14.40 -32.55
C GLY A 83 0.63 -15.26 -31.28
N SER A 84 1.37 -14.82 -30.26
CA SER A 84 1.53 -15.53 -28.99
C SER A 84 0.20 -15.70 -28.26
N ALA A 85 0.05 -16.82 -27.54
CA ALA A 85 -1.07 -17.03 -26.62
C ALA A 85 -1.02 -16.07 -25.42
N TRP A 86 0.09 -15.38 -25.22
CA TRP A 86 0.32 -14.43 -24.16
C TRP A 86 -0.09 -13.03 -24.57
N ILE A 87 -0.71 -12.31 -23.63
CA ILE A 87 -1.19 -10.94 -23.82
C ILE A 87 -0.53 -10.06 -22.76
N ASN A 88 0.14 -9.01 -23.20
CA ASN A 88 0.54 -7.93 -22.32
C ASN A 88 -0.65 -6.97 -22.12
N PHE A 89 -0.92 -6.56 -20.87
CA PHE A 89 -2.02 -5.66 -20.55
C PHE A 89 -1.54 -4.22 -20.36
N PRO A 90 -1.43 -3.42 -21.43
CA PRO A 90 -1.05 -2.02 -21.29
C PRO A 90 -2.13 -1.25 -20.55
N ARG A 91 -1.70 -0.36 -19.67
CA ARG A 91 -2.62 0.62 -19.08
C ARG A 91 -2.95 1.67 -20.12
N VAL A 92 -4.22 1.72 -20.52
CA VAL A 92 -4.75 2.76 -21.38
C VAL A 92 -5.54 3.76 -20.54
N LEU A 93 -5.36 5.05 -20.80
CA LEU A 93 -6.17 6.15 -20.31
C LEU A 93 -6.15 7.25 -21.36
N CYS A 94 -7.26 7.44 -22.05
CA CYS A 94 -7.40 8.49 -23.04
C CYS A 94 -7.47 9.87 -22.36
N GLU A 95 -6.77 10.86 -22.91
CA GLU A 95 -6.81 12.24 -22.41
C GLU A 95 -8.19 12.88 -22.58
N ARG A 96 -8.87 12.52 -23.68
CA ARG A 96 -10.24 12.94 -23.99
C ARG A 96 -11.10 11.73 -24.27
N TRP A 97 -12.30 11.74 -23.74
CA TRP A 97 -13.26 10.64 -23.92
C TRP A 97 -14.33 10.98 -24.95
N SER A 98 -14.32 12.18 -25.50
CA SER A 98 -15.27 12.58 -26.53
C SER A 98 -14.66 13.46 -27.62
N TYR A 99 -15.22 13.35 -28.82
CA TYR A 99 -14.90 14.21 -29.94
C TYR A 99 -16.13 14.32 -30.87
N LYS A 100 -16.61 15.55 -31.10
CA LYS A 100 -17.84 15.82 -31.88
C LYS A 100 -19.03 15.01 -31.32
N ASN A 101 -19.56 14.06 -32.08
CA ASN A 101 -20.68 13.18 -31.73
C ASN A 101 -20.23 11.75 -31.35
N VAL A 102 -18.96 11.55 -31.05
CA VAL A 102 -18.39 10.26 -30.61
C VAL A 102 -17.98 10.35 -29.17
N ALA A 103 -18.36 9.37 -28.35
CA ALA A 103 -17.86 9.19 -26.99
C ALA A 103 -17.20 7.82 -26.82
N LEU A 104 -16.10 7.78 -26.09
CA LEU A 104 -15.42 6.55 -25.69
C LEU A 104 -16.00 6.05 -24.37
N MET A 105 -16.11 4.73 -24.24
CA MET A 105 -16.67 4.09 -23.06
C MET A 105 -15.94 2.75 -22.77
N GLY A 106 -15.88 2.35 -21.50
CA GLY A 106 -15.22 1.11 -21.10
C GLY A 106 -13.73 1.08 -21.50
N ASP A 107 -13.26 -0.04 -22.00
CA ASP A 107 -11.85 -0.23 -22.38
C ASP A 107 -11.39 0.71 -23.51
N ALA A 108 -12.30 1.23 -24.31
CA ALA A 108 -11.97 2.23 -25.33
C ALA A 108 -11.54 3.58 -24.71
N ALA A 109 -12.04 3.91 -23.54
CA ALA A 109 -11.68 5.12 -22.80
C ALA A 109 -10.52 4.89 -21.83
N ALA A 110 -10.55 3.76 -21.13
CA ALA A 110 -9.56 3.40 -20.13
C ALA A 110 -9.60 1.90 -19.80
N THR A 111 -8.46 1.25 -19.71
CA THR A 111 -8.35 -0.15 -19.28
C THR A 111 -7.98 -0.26 -17.81
N ALA A 112 -8.41 -1.33 -17.16
CA ALA A 112 -7.94 -1.72 -15.83
C ALA A 112 -7.47 -3.17 -15.86
N HIS A 113 -6.38 -3.47 -15.14
CA HIS A 113 -5.88 -4.84 -15.04
C HIS A 113 -6.95 -5.75 -14.43
N PHE A 114 -7.10 -6.96 -14.97
CA PHE A 114 -8.19 -7.88 -14.62
C PHE A 114 -8.08 -8.47 -13.20
N SER A 115 -6.92 -8.36 -12.53
CA SER A 115 -6.67 -8.93 -11.20
C SER A 115 -7.64 -8.50 -10.09
N ILE A 116 -8.45 -7.46 -10.32
CA ILE A 116 -9.52 -7.02 -9.40
C ILE A 116 -10.93 -7.27 -9.92
N GLY A 117 -11.09 -7.89 -11.11
CA GLY A 117 -12.37 -8.31 -11.67
C GLY A 117 -13.38 -7.17 -11.93
N SER A 118 -12.91 -5.96 -12.25
CA SER A 118 -13.79 -4.78 -12.28
C SER A 118 -14.00 -4.15 -13.67
N GLY A 119 -13.44 -4.70 -14.74
CA GLY A 119 -13.53 -4.13 -16.09
C GLY A 119 -14.97 -4.02 -16.59
N SER A 120 -15.73 -5.11 -16.56
CA SER A 120 -17.14 -5.14 -16.98
C SER A 120 -18.01 -4.21 -16.15
N LYS A 121 -17.83 -4.19 -14.83
CA LYS A 121 -18.53 -3.25 -13.94
C LYS A 121 -18.28 -1.80 -14.34
N LEU A 122 -17.02 -1.46 -14.60
CA LEU A 122 -16.62 -0.11 -15.00
C LEU A 122 -17.29 0.31 -16.32
N ALA A 123 -17.33 -0.59 -17.30
CA ALA A 123 -17.98 -0.35 -18.58
C ALA A 123 -19.50 -0.15 -18.42
N LEU A 124 -20.16 -0.98 -17.62
CA LEU A 124 -21.59 -0.85 -17.33
C LEU A 124 -21.92 0.47 -16.61
N GLU A 125 -21.17 0.85 -15.59
CA GLU A 125 -21.34 2.14 -14.90
C GLU A 125 -21.10 3.33 -15.82
N SER A 126 -20.14 3.21 -16.75
CA SER A 126 -19.89 4.24 -17.76
C SER A 126 -21.04 4.35 -18.76
N ALA A 127 -21.65 3.21 -19.16
CA ALA A 127 -22.82 3.20 -20.02
C ALA A 127 -24.04 3.88 -19.36
N VAL A 128 -24.30 3.56 -18.10
CA VAL A 128 -25.39 4.18 -17.33
C VAL A 128 -25.17 5.69 -17.22
N ALA A 129 -23.99 6.12 -16.79
CA ALA A 129 -23.68 7.54 -16.64
C ALA A 129 -23.82 8.31 -17.97
N LEU A 130 -23.32 7.73 -19.08
CA LEU A 130 -23.44 8.35 -20.39
C LEU A 130 -24.91 8.48 -20.80
N ALA A 131 -25.75 7.45 -20.62
CA ALA A 131 -27.14 7.48 -20.93
C ALA A 131 -27.92 8.54 -20.11
N ASP A 132 -27.60 8.61 -18.79
CA ASP A 132 -28.24 9.60 -17.90
C ASP A 132 -27.92 11.04 -18.32
N TYR A 133 -26.68 11.33 -18.66
CA TYR A 133 -26.27 12.68 -19.09
C TYR A 133 -26.80 13.01 -20.49
N LEU A 134 -26.88 12.04 -21.41
CA LEU A 134 -27.50 12.24 -22.71
C LEU A 134 -29.01 12.56 -22.59
N HIS A 135 -29.67 12.05 -21.56
CA HIS A 135 -31.07 12.32 -21.29
C HIS A 135 -31.31 13.66 -20.57
N SER A 136 -30.42 14.03 -19.64
CA SER A 136 -30.61 15.18 -18.75
C SER A 136 -30.00 16.48 -19.27
N GLU A 137 -29.01 16.42 -20.15
CA GLU A 137 -28.31 17.63 -20.60
C GLU A 137 -28.88 18.16 -21.91
N PRO A 138 -28.88 19.50 -22.09
CA PRO A 138 -29.49 20.13 -23.26
C PRO A 138 -28.69 19.95 -24.55
N THR A 139 -27.42 19.62 -24.46
CA THR A 139 -26.50 19.46 -25.62
C THR A 139 -25.59 18.25 -25.44
N LEU A 140 -25.16 17.66 -26.57
CA LEU A 140 -24.20 16.56 -26.56
C LEU A 140 -22.86 16.96 -25.90
N GLU A 141 -22.41 18.19 -26.13
CA GLU A 141 -21.16 18.68 -25.54
C GLU A 141 -21.26 18.74 -24.02
N ALA A 142 -22.35 19.25 -23.47
CA ALA A 142 -22.59 19.28 -22.03
C ALA A 142 -22.69 17.87 -21.44
N ALA A 143 -23.40 16.96 -22.12
CA ALA A 143 -23.56 15.58 -21.71
C ALA A 143 -22.21 14.87 -21.65
N PHE A 144 -21.39 15.00 -22.66
CA PHE A 144 -20.08 14.35 -22.75
C PHE A 144 -19.08 14.91 -21.73
N SER A 145 -19.08 16.23 -21.52
CA SER A 145 -18.21 16.86 -20.50
C SER A 145 -18.56 16.32 -19.09
N LYS A 146 -19.83 16.33 -18.73
CA LYS A 146 -20.28 15.81 -17.42
C LYS A 146 -20.03 14.30 -17.26
N TYR A 147 -20.22 13.53 -18.31
CA TYR A 147 -19.89 12.11 -18.33
C TYR A 147 -18.39 11.88 -18.05
N GLU A 148 -17.52 12.57 -18.77
CA GLU A 148 -16.08 12.44 -18.58
C GLU A 148 -15.68 12.85 -17.16
N ASP A 149 -16.14 13.99 -16.65
CA ASP A 149 -15.85 14.49 -15.31
C ASP A 149 -16.29 13.51 -14.22
N ALA A 150 -17.50 12.98 -14.34
CA ALA A 150 -18.06 12.05 -13.35
C ALA A 150 -17.33 10.70 -13.33
N ARG A 151 -16.91 10.19 -14.50
CA ARG A 151 -16.36 8.85 -14.60
C ARG A 151 -14.83 8.78 -14.47
N ARG A 152 -14.14 9.84 -14.90
CA ARG A 152 -12.67 9.86 -14.94
C ARG A 152 -12.03 9.60 -13.57
N LEU A 153 -12.54 10.23 -12.53
CA LEU A 153 -12.00 10.03 -11.18
C LEU A 153 -12.18 8.59 -10.68
N GLU A 154 -13.37 8.01 -10.93
CA GLU A 154 -13.65 6.63 -10.52
C GLU A 154 -12.79 5.62 -11.28
N VAL A 155 -12.56 5.86 -12.57
CA VAL A 155 -11.65 5.05 -13.38
C VAL A 155 -10.22 5.13 -12.88
N LEU A 156 -9.72 6.33 -12.55
CA LEU A 156 -8.37 6.50 -11.99
C LEU A 156 -8.20 5.77 -10.64
N ARG A 157 -9.20 5.85 -9.77
CA ARG A 157 -9.21 5.10 -8.50
C ARG A 157 -9.15 3.60 -8.73
N LEU A 158 -9.88 3.11 -9.71
CA LEU A 158 -9.92 1.70 -10.04
C LEU A 158 -8.61 1.23 -10.68
N GLN A 159 -8.04 2.02 -11.59
CA GLN A 159 -6.73 1.75 -12.17
C GLN A 159 -5.62 1.69 -11.11
N SER A 160 -5.67 2.58 -10.12
CA SER A 160 -4.74 2.55 -8.98
C SER A 160 -4.87 1.26 -8.16
N ALA A 161 -6.10 0.85 -7.86
CA ALA A 161 -6.35 -0.39 -7.13
C ALA A 161 -5.93 -1.64 -7.93
N ALA A 162 -6.17 -1.64 -9.24
CA ALA A 162 -5.75 -2.72 -10.13
C ALA A 162 -4.23 -2.83 -10.22
N ARG A 163 -3.54 -1.69 -10.26
CA ARG A 163 -2.08 -1.62 -10.21
C ARG A 163 -1.53 -2.21 -8.91
N ASN A 164 -2.05 -1.78 -7.75
CA ASN A 164 -1.62 -2.33 -6.46
C ASN A 164 -1.79 -3.86 -6.41
N SER A 165 -2.91 -4.35 -6.95
CA SER A 165 -3.18 -5.79 -7.02
C SER A 165 -2.20 -6.52 -7.94
N MET A 166 -1.88 -5.97 -9.10
CA MET A 166 -0.91 -6.51 -10.05
C MET A 166 0.48 -6.56 -9.42
N GLU A 167 0.95 -5.45 -8.86
CA GLU A 167 2.25 -5.35 -8.19
C GLU A 167 2.38 -6.35 -7.03
N TRP A 168 1.29 -6.63 -6.32
CA TRP A 168 1.29 -7.67 -5.28
C TRP A 168 1.58 -9.06 -5.85
N PHE A 169 1.00 -9.43 -6.99
CA PHE A 169 1.27 -10.70 -7.64
C PHE A 169 2.68 -10.77 -8.24
N GLU A 170 3.13 -9.70 -8.87
CA GLU A 170 4.48 -9.63 -9.45
C GLU A 170 5.58 -9.75 -8.37
N GLU A 171 5.29 -9.33 -7.14
CA GLU A 171 6.18 -9.43 -5.99
C GLU A 171 5.76 -10.52 -4.98
N VAL A 172 5.09 -11.56 -5.43
CA VAL A 172 4.50 -12.60 -4.57
C VAL A 172 5.52 -13.27 -3.65
N GLU A 173 6.77 -13.39 -4.07
CA GLU A 173 7.86 -13.96 -3.26
C GLU A 173 7.97 -13.31 -1.86
N ARG A 174 7.61 -12.04 -1.72
CA ARG A 174 7.63 -11.32 -0.43
C ARG A 174 6.61 -11.86 0.57
N TYR A 175 5.60 -12.56 0.11
CA TYR A 175 4.43 -12.92 0.91
C TYR A 175 4.29 -14.41 1.17
N LEU A 176 4.92 -15.27 0.38
CA LEU A 176 4.71 -16.73 0.44
C LEU A 176 5.30 -17.39 1.69
N ASP A 177 6.29 -16.75 2.34
CA ASP A 177 6.83 -17.21 3.62
C ASP A 177 6.01 -16.72 4.84
N LEU A 178 4.95 -15.96 4.61
CA LEU A 178 4.06 -15.52 5.67
C LEU A 178 3.19 -16.67 6.20
N ASP A 179 2.79 -16.55 7.48
CA ASP A 179 1.77 -17.44 8.03
C ASP A 179 0.50 -17.41 7.16
N PRO A 180 -0.21 -18.54 6.98
CA PRO A 180 -1.40 -18.60 6.13
C PRO A 180 -2.47 -17.54 6.44
N VAL A 181 -2.67 -17.18 7.71
CA VAL A 181 -3.61 -16.11 8.11
C VAL A 181 -3.14 -14.76 7.59
N GLN A 182 -1.84 -14.48 7.73
CA GLN A 182 -1.25 -13.22 7.29
C GLN A 182 -1.20 -13.13 5.76
N LEU A 183 -0.86 -14.22 5.07
CA LEU A 183 -0.89 -14.31 3.61
C LEU A 183 -2.29 -14.03 3.07
N ASN A 184 -3.31 -14.67 3.63
CA ASN A 184 -4.71 -14.47 3.27
C ASN A 184 -5.15 -13.02 3.49
N TYR A 185 -4.81 -12.43 4.63
CA TYR A 185 -5.09 -11.02 4.91
C TYR A 185 -4.45 -10.11 3.87
N SER A 186 -3.17 -10.34 3.54
CA SER A 186 -2.43 -9.59 2.52
C SER A 186 -3.08 -9.72 1.14
N LEU A 187 -3.45 -10.94 0.74
CA LEU A 187 -4.14 -11.23 -0.52
C LEU A 187 -5.49 -10.52 -0.62
N LEU A 188 -6.30 -10.55 0.44
CA LEU A 188 -7.62 -9.90 0.47
C LEU A 188 -7.53 -8.37 0.40
N THR A 189 -6.48 -7.78 0.96
CA THR A 189 -6.29 -6.33 0.99
C THR A 189 -5.35 -5.78 -0.10
N ARG A 190 -4.78 -6.63 -0.95
CA ARG A 190 -3.74 -6.29 -1.94
C ARG A 190 -4.05 -5.08 -2.82
N SER A 191 -5.29 -4.89 -3.17
CA SER A 191 -5.71 -3.76 -4.01
C SER A 191 -5.79 -2.41 -3.28
N GLN A 192 -5.66 -2.42 -1.93
CA GLN A 192 -5.87 -1.27 -1.04
C GLN A 192 -7.28 -0.64 -1.12
N ARG A 193 -8.21 -1.26 -1.86
CA ARG A 193 -9.64 -0.87 -1.86
C ARG A 193 -10.40 -1.48 -0.69
N ILE A 194 -9.97 -2.65 -0.26
CA ILE A 194 -10.58 -3.36 0.86
C ILE A 194 -9.72 -3.05 2.08
N SER A 195 -10.26 -2.24 2.96
CA SER A 195 -9.64 -1.93 4.25
C SER A 195 -9.93 -3.03 5.28
N HIS A 196 -9.26 -2.96 6.41
CA HIS A 196 -9.53 -3.78 7.57
C HIS A 196 -11.02 -3.77 7.97
N GLU A 197 -11.62 -2.58 8.06
CA GLU A 197 -13.04 -2.45 8.40
C GLU A 197 -13.98 -2.91 7.28
N ASN A 198 -13.59 -2.83 6.00
CA ASN A 198 -14.37 -3.45 4.93
C ASN A 198 -14.38 -4.98 5.02
N LEU A 199 -13.27 -5.60 5.48
CA LEU A 199 -13.27 -7.04 5.76
C LEU A 199 -14.22 -7.38 6.90
N ARG A 200 -14.28 -6.57 7.96
CA ARG A 200 -15.22 -6.76 9.07
C ARG A 200 -16.69 -6.75 8.61
N LEU A 201 -17.01 -5.87 7.66
CA LEU A 201 -18.36 -5.82 7.08
C LEU A 201 -18.69 -7.02 6.19
N ARG A 202 -17.68 -7.67 5.61
CA ARG A 202 -17.85 -8.81 4.70
C ARG A 202 -17.84 -10.15 5.44
N ASP A 203 -16.91 -10.30 6.36
CA ASP A 203 -16.72 -11.52 7.17
C ASP A 203 -16.09 -11.14 8.51
N ALA A 204 -16.96 -10.84 9.46
CA ALA A 204 -16.56 -10.46 10.82
C ALA A 204 -15.93 -11.61 11.61
N GLU A 205 -16.34 -12.84 11.33
CA GLU A 205 -15.83 -14.03 12.02
C GLU A 205 -14.39 -14.32 11.59
N TRP A 206 -14.15 -14.37 10.29
CA TRP A 206 -12.79 -14.57 9.76
C TRP A 206 -11.85 -13.46 10.22
N LEU A 207 -12.28 -12.20 10.14
CA LEU A 207 -11.42 -11.08 10.56
C LEU A 207 -11.15 -11.13 12.07
N GLY A 208 -12.15 -11.51 12.88
CA GLY A 208 -11.97 -11.71 14.33
C GLY A 208 -10.89 -12.74 14.62
N GLY A 209 -10.91 -13.88 13.92
CA GLY A 209 -9.86 -14.91 14.03
C GLY A 209 -8.48 -14.41 13.60
N ALA A 210 -8.39 -13.61 12.53
CA ALA A 210 -7.13 -13.01 12.10
C ALA A 210 -6.59 -11.98 13.11
N GLU A 211 -7.46 -11.18 13.74
CA GLU A 211 -7.09 -10.25 14.82
C GLU A 211 -6.59 -11.01 16.06
N GLU A 212 -7.26 -12.07 16.47
CA GLU A 212 -6.85 -12.91 17.60
C GLU A 212 -5.50 -13.59 17.33
N TRP A 213 -5.33 -14.15 16.13
CA TRP A 213 -4.04 -14.70 15.70
C TRP A 213 -2.93 -13.65 15.82
N PHE A 214 -3.17 -12.43 15.28
CA PHE A 214 -2.19 -11.36 15.34
C PHE A 214 -1.88 -10.91 16.76
N GLN A 215 -2.88 -10.78 17.62
CA GLN A 215 -2.69 -10.45 19.04
C GLN A 215 -1.85 -11.50 19.77
N HIS A 216 -2.11 -12.78 19.50
CA HIS A 216 -1.33 -13.88 20.06
C HIS A 216 0.14 -13.81 19.61
N GLN A 217 0.39 -13.62 18.30
CA GLN A 217 1.76 -13.49 17.77
C GLN A 217 2.49 -12.25 18.33
N ALA A 218 1.76 -11.20 18.61
CA ALA A 218 2.30 -9.99 19.23
C ALA A 218 2.56 -10.11 20.73
N GLY A 219 2.18 -11.23 21.37
CA GLY A 219 2.31 -11.43 22.82
C GLY A 219 1.33 -10.61 23.65
N ALA A 220 0.20 -10.23 23.08
CA ALA A 220 -0.85 -9.52 23.81
C ALA A 220 -1.53 -10.43 24.83
N LYS A 221 -1.96 -9.86 25.96
CA LYS A 221 -2.78 -10.58 26.93
C LYS A 221 -4.16 -10.84 26.35
N ALA A 222 -4.69 -12.02 26.58
CA ALA A 222 -6.05 -12.39 26.16
C ALA A 222 -7.08 -11.34 26.64
N GLY A 223 -7.99 -10.94 25.74
CA GLY A 223 -9.04 -9.96 26.04
C GLY A 223 -8.62 -8.49 26.00
N THR A 224 -7.38 -8.20 25.59
CA THR A 224 -6.94 -6.80 25.33
C THR A 224 -7.43 -6.27 23.98
N ALA A 225 -7.16 -5.00 23.69
CA ALA A 225 -7.67 -4.29 22.51
C ALA A 225 -7.51 -5.08 21.21
N ARG A 226 -8.55 -5.09 20.40
CA ARG A 226 -8.65 -5.92 19.19
C ARG A 226 -7.94 -5.32 17.99
N ALA A 227 -7.91 -3.99 17.85
CA ALA A 227 -7.28 -3.36 16.70
C ALA A 227 -5.77 -3.62 16.68
N PRO A 228 -5.20 -4.08 15.56
CA PRO A 228 -3.77 -4.43 15.45
C PRO A 228 -2.80 -3.32 15.87
N MET A 229 -3.17 -2.05 15.68
CA MET A 229 -2.35 -0.90 16.10
C MET A 229 -2.13 -0.82 17.62
N PHE A 230 -3.01 -1.41 18.40
CA PHE A 230 -2.90 -1.44 19.87
C PHE A 230 -2.22 -2.72 20.40
N ALA A 231 -1.83 -3.64 19.53
CA ALA A 231 -1.05 -4.80 19.92
C ALA A 231 0.37 -4.38 20.37
N PRO A 232 0.94 -5.03 21.39
CA PRO A 232 2.30 -4.75 21.82
C PRO A 232 3.31 -5.02 20.71
N TYR A 233 4.47 -4.39 20.81
CA TYR A 233 5.57 -4.61 19.89
C TYR A 233 6.89 -4.67 20.63
N LYS A 234 7.70 -5.66 20.32
CA LYS A 234 9.04 -5.81 20.90
C LYS A 234 10.10 -5.50 19.85
N LEU A 235 10.92 -4.51 20.13
CA LEU A 235 12.08 -4.16 19.32
C LEU A 235 13.35 -4.42 20.11
N ARG A 236 14.01 -5.55 19.86
CA ARG A 236 15.14 -6.04 20.69
C ARG A 236 14.73 -6.13 22.17
N GLY A 237 15.37 -5.35 23.04
CA GLY A 237 15.05 -5.30 24.47
C GLY A 237 13.97 -4.30 24.86
N MET A 238 13.46 -3.49 23.93
CA MET A 238 12.44 -2.49 24.20
C MET A 238 11.05 -3.04 23.90
N GLU A 239 10.18 -3.00 24.88
CA GLU A 239 8.77 -3.36 24.75
C GLU A 239 7.91 -2.10 24.66
N LEU A 240 7.10 -2.02 23.60
CA LEU A 240 6.11 -0.97 23.39
C LEU A 240 4.72 -1.52 23.69
N LYS A 241 3.93 -0.77 24.44
CA LYS A 241 2.54 -1.16 24.79
C LYS A 241 1.60 -1.24 23.59
N ASN A 242 1.93 -0.54 22.51
CA ASN A 242 1.20 -0.52 21.25
C ASN A 242 2.11 -0.07 20.11
N ARG A 243 1.61 -0.08 18.88
CA ARG A 243 2.34 0.26 17.65
C ARG A 243 2.17 1.71 17.20
N VAL A 244 1.60 2.55 18.06
CA VAL A 244 1.46 3.98 17.77
C VAL A 244 2.77 4.69 18.09
N VAL A 245 3.41 5.22 17.05
CA VAL A 245 4.68 5.93 17.13
C VAL A 245 4.47 7.36 16.70
N VAL A 246 4.83 8.31 17.58
CA VAL A 246 4.86 9.73 17.24
C VAL A 246 6.18 10.03 16.56
N SER A 247 6.13 10.39 15.29
CA SER A 247 7.31 10.75 14.49
C SER A 247 7.95 12.05 14.99
N PRO A 248 9.26 12.25 14.75
CA PRO A 248 9.92 13.52 15.06
C PRO A 248 9.28 14.69 14.32
N MET A 249 8.98 15.76 15.03
CA MET A 249 8.38 16.98 14.46
C MET A 249 9.06 18.21 15.05
N ALA A 250 9.86 18.91 14.24
CA ALA A 250 10.56 20.10 14.65
C ALA A 250 9.59 21.19 15.15
N GLN A 251 9.82 21.70 16.34
CA GLN A 251 9.01 22.72 16.97
C GLN A 251 9.64 24.11 16.84
N TYR A 252 10.95 24.17 16.70
CA TYR A 252 11.73 25.42 16.62
C TYR A 252 11.46 26.38 17.80
N LYS A 253 11.29 25.84 19.01
CA LYS A 253 10.97 26.58 20.25
C LYS A 253 12.08 26.48 21.30
N ALA A 254 13.23 25.95 20.95
CA ALA A 254 14.39 25.94 21.83
C ALA A 254 15.02 27.35 21.93
N VAL A 255 15.67 27.63 23.05
CA VAL A 255 16.43 28.84 23.29
C VAL A 255 17.88 28.44 23.57
N ASP A 256 18.80 28.81 22.70
CA ASP A 256 20.21 28.41 22.75
C ASP A 256 20.37 26.88 22.92
N GLY A 257 19.61 26.12 22.15
CA GLY A 257 19.59 24.66 22.23
C GLY A 257 18.84 24.07 23.43
N MET A 258 18.40 24.89 24.36
CA MET A 258 17.65 24.43 25.55
C MET A 258 16.20 24.09 25.18
N PRO A 259 15.71 22.87 25.42
CA PRO A 259 14.31 22.58 25.35
C PRO A 259 13.55 23.36 26.44
N THR A 260 12.42 23.92 26.06
CA THR A 260 11.57 24.77 26.90
C THR A 260 10.35 24.02 27.45
N ASP A 261 9.48 24.70 28.21
CA ASP A 261 8.19 24.14 28.63
C ASP A 261 7.29 23.78 27.43
N TRP A 262 7.47 24.44 26.28
CA TRP A 262 6.80 24.04 25.05
C TRP A 262 7.09 22.57 24.69
N HIS A 263 8.36 22.17 24.74
CA HIS A 263 8.79 20.80 24.45
C HIS A 263 8.26 19.83 25.50
N PHE A 264 8.30 20.22 26.78
CA PHE A 264 7.74 19.41 27.85
C PHE A 264 6.25 19.10 27.61
N VAL A 265 5.44 20.13 27.36
CA VAL A 265 4.01 19.97 27.08
C VAL A 265 3.80 19.13 25.81
N HIS A 266 4.55 19.45 24.74
CA HIS A 266 4.42 18.78 23.46
C HIS A 266 4.64 17.25 23.56
N TYR A 267 5.68 16.79 24.24
CA TYR A 267 5.97 15.36 24.38
C TYR A 267 5.13 14.69 25.46
N ALA A 268 4.89 15.37 26.56
CA ALA A 268 4.05 14.88 27.65
C ALA A 268 2.61 14.59 27.20
N GLU A 269 2.00 15.49 26.43
CA GLU A 269 0.64 15.29 25.90
C GLU A 269 0.54 14.05 25.01
N ARG A 270 1.51 13.82 24.13
CA ARG A 270 1.53 12.68 23.22
C ARG A 270 1.74 11.36 23.96
N ALA A 271 2.63 11.36 24.95
CA ALA A 271 2.85 10.21 25.82
C ALA A 271 1.59 9.87 26.65
N LYS A 272 0.98 10.88 27.28
CA LYS A 272 -0.30 10.75 28.01
C LYS A 272 -1.46 10.36 27.07
N GLY A 273 -1.43 10.83 25.82
CA GLY A 273 -2.40 10.48 24.80
C GLY A 273 -2.37 9.00 24.36
N GLY A 274 -1.40 8.23 24.88
CA GLY A 274 -1.38 6.77 24.74
C GLY A 274 -0.42 6.24 23.68
N ALA A 275 0.44 7.05 23.07
CA ALA A 275 1.48 6.56 22.17
C ALA A 275 2.37 5.51 22.84
N GLY A 276 2.79 4.49 22.09
CA GLY A 276 3.76 3.50 22.56
C GLY A 276 5.20 4.02 22.54
N LEU A 277 5.50 4.86 21.56
CA LEU A 277 6.82 5.50 21.40
C LEU A 277 6.63 6.95 20.95
N VAL A 278 7.38 7.85 21.55
CA VAL A 278 7.44 9.27 21.15
C VAL A 278 8.88 9.59 20.75
N TYR A 279 9.08 10.06 19.51
CA TYR A 279 10.36 10.64 19.12
C TYR A 279 10.38 12.12 19.47
N ILE A 280 11.49 12.58 20.05
CA ILE A 280 11.75 13.99 20.11
C ILE A 280 12.20 14.49 18.74
N GLU A 281 12.05 15.78 18.50
CA GLU A 281 12.50 16.41 17.26
C GLU A 281 14.00 16.28 17.02
N MET A 282 14.45 16.62 15.81
CA MET A 282 15.86 16.62 15.46
C MET A 282 16.64 17.49 16.45
N THR A 283 17.49 16.85 17.22
CA THR A 283 18.27 17.44 18.31
C THR A 283 19.73 17.46 17.94
N CYS A 284 20.34 18.62 17.97
CA CYS A 284 21.65 18.86 17.40
C CYS A 284 22.76 18.40 18.36
N VAL A 285 23.77 17.76 17.79
CA VAL A 285 24.94 17.26 18.54
C VAL A 285 26.00 18.35 18.74
N SER A 286 25.86 19.49 18.07
CA SER A 286 26.74 20.66 18.21
C SER A 286 25.98 21.96 17.89
N PRO A 287 26.45 23.15 18.33
CA PRO A 287 25.76 24.41 18.04
C PRO A 287 25.60 24.66 16.53
N GLU A 288 26.63 24.44 15.76
CA GLU A 288 26.65 24.63 14.31
C GLU A 288 25.80 23.57 13.56
N GLY A 289 25.42 22.51 14.24
CA GLY A 289 24.55 21.47 13.69
C GLY A 289 23.07 21.86 13.64
N ARG A 290 22.68 23.02 14.18
CA ARG A 290 21.28 23.47 14.18
C ARG A 290 20.82 23.89 12.78
N ILE A 291 19.57 23.61 12.46
CA ILE A 291 18.91 24.13 11.23
C ILE A 291 18.63 25.62 11.45
N THR A 292 17.99 25.94 12.57
CA THR A 292 17.62 27.31 12.98
C THR A 292 18.03 27.56 14.43
N PRO A 293 18.06 28.81 14.88
CA PRO A 293 18.29 29.12 16.33
C PRO A 293 17.31 28.44 17.28
N GLY A 294 16.12 28.08 16.79
CA GLY A 294 15.09 27.38 17.57
C GLY A 294 15.27 25.86 17.69
N CYS A 295 16.32 25.27 17.12
CA CYS A 295 16.57 23.83 17.25
C CYS A 295 17.14 23.49 18.63
N PRO A 296 16.66 22.40 19.27
CA PRO A 296 17.23 21.92 20.52
C PRO A 296 18.58 21.22 20.31
N GLY A 297 19.33 21.05 21.38
CA GLY A 297 20.65 20.45 21.39
C GLY A 297 20.88 19.42 22.48
N PHE A 298 22.00 18.68 22.29
CA PHE A 298 22.61 17.75 23.25
C PHE A 298 24.10 18.02 23.46
N TYR A 299 24.54 19.24 23.27
CA TYR A 299 25.97 19.60 23.28
C TYR A 299 26.41 20.38 24.54
N LYS A 300 25.52 20.55 25.52
CA LYS A 300 25.82 21.17 26.84
C LYS A 300 25.22 20.32 27.96
N PRO A 301 25.85 20.26 29.17
CA PRO A 301 25.29 19.54 30.32
C PRO A 301 23.90 20.02 30.72
N GLU A 302 23.59 21.30 30.55
CA GLU A 302 22.29 21.90 30.86
C GLU A 302 21.20 21.34 29.93
N HIS A 303 21.53 21.03 28.67
CA HIS A 303 20.61 20.39 27.75
C HIS A 303 20.21 18.99 28.26
N GLU A 304 21.16 18.21 28.77
CA GLU A 304 20.90 16.90 29.35
C GLU A 304 19.90 17.00 30.51
N GLN A 305 20.09 17.96 31.43
CA GLN A 305 19.19 18.16 32.57
C GLN A 305 17.77 18.54 32.14
N ALA A 306 17.64 19.40 31.12
CA ALA A 306 16.35 19.81 30.58
C ALA A 306 15.63 18.66 29.89
N TRP A 307 16.33 17.87 29.08
CA TRP A 307 15.78 16.65 28.47
C TRP A 307 15.45 15.59 29.50
N LYS A 308 16.28 15.42 30.53
CA LYS A 308 16.03 14.47 31.63
C LYS A 308 14.68 14.71 32.28
N ARG A 309 14.32 15.97 32.54
CA ARG A 309 13.02 16.32 33.10
C ARG A 309 11.84 15.79 32.26
N ILE A 310 11.97 15.87 30.93
CA ILE A 310 10.95 15.37 29.98
C ILE A 310 10.93 13.85 29.99
N VAL A 311 12.09 13.21 29.92
CA VAL A 311 12.23 11.75 29.91
C VAL A 311 11.70 11.14 31.21
N ASP A 312 12.08 11.69 32.36
CA ASP A 312 11.62 11.23 33.67
C ASP A 312 10.08 11.30 33.75
N PHE A 313 9.48 12.42 33.33
CA PHE A 313 8.03 12.55 33.31
C PHE A 313 7.38 11.47 32.43
N VAL A 314 7.86 11.28 31.21
CA VAL A 314 7.29 10.27 30.29
C VAL A 314 7.38 8.87 30.90
N HIS A 315 8.51 8.51 31.50
CA HIS A 315 8.74 7.18 32.07
C HIS A 315 8.02 6.95 33.40
N THR A 316 7.81 8.01 34.19
CA THR A 316 7.17 7.92 35.52
C THR A 316 5.63 7.97 35.41
N GLU A 317 5.11 8.82 34.53
CA GLU A 317 3.69 9.12 34.45
C GLU A 317 2.96 8.38 33.33
N THR A 318 3.71 7.68 32.44
CA THR A 318 3.13 6.98 31.29
C THR A 318 3.87 5.67 30.99
N ASP A 319 3.24 4.78 30.21
CA ASP A 319 3.90 3.58 29.68
C ASP A 319 4.63 3.82 28.35
N ALA A 320 4.63 5.05 27.84
CA ALA A 320 5.30 5.39 26.59
C ALA A 320 6.83 5.29 26.73
N LYS A 321 7.47 4.93 25.62
CA LYS A 321 8.92 5.08 25.47
C LYS A 321 9.22 6.38 24.76
N ILE A 322 10.40 6.95 25.01
CA ILE A 322 10.86 8.17 24.35
C ILE A 322 12.22 7.91 23.68
N CYS A 323 12.40 8.44 22.49
CA CYS A 323 13.58 8.23 21.66
C CYS A 323 14.10 9.56 21.10
N ALA A 324 15.39 9.77 21.06
CA ALA A 324 16.01 10.95 20.49
C ALA A 324 16.31 10.76 18.99
N GLN A 325 15.97 11.78 18.19
CA GLN A 325 16.48 11.93 16.84
C GLN A 325 17.71 12.83 16.87
N LEU A 326 18.89 12.26 16.89
CA LEU A 326 20.14 13.02 16.82
C LEU A 326 20.41 13.46 15.39
N GLY A 327 20.87 14.68 15.21
CA GLY A 327 21.13 15.22 13.89
C GLY A 327 22.12 16.35 13.83
N HIS A 328 22.57 16.62 12.59
CA HIS A 328 23.40 17.74 12.22
C HIS A 328 22.92 18.25 10.85
N ALA A 329 22.55 19.53 10.77
CA ALA A 329 21.96 20.09 9.55
C ALA A 329 22.94 20.20 8.37
N GLY A 330 24.26 20.24 8.65
CA GLY A 330 25.27 20.37 7.61
C GLY A 330 25.07 21.65 6.79
N ALA A 331 25.17 21.56 5.48
CA ALA A 331 25.04 22.69 4.56
C ALA A 331 23.63 23.34 4.55
N LYS A 332 22.63 22.71 5.14
CA LYS A 332 21.28 23.24 5.31
C LYS A 332 21.05 23.95 6.64
N GLY A 333 22.09 24.10 7.44
CA GLY A 333 22.05 24.81 8.71
C GLY A 333 22.08 26.32 8.56
N SER A 334 22.05 27.02 9.70
CA SER A 334 22.17 28.50 9.78
C SER A 334 21.07 29.25 9.03
N THR A 335 19.84 28.74 9.09
CA THR A 335 18.68 29.41 8.50
C THR A 335 17.84 30.14 9.54
N GLN A 336 17.07 31.14 9.09
CA GLN A 336 16.08 31.81 9.91
C GLN A 336 14.90 30.89 10.25
N LEU A 337 14.14 31.25 11.26
CA LEU A 337 12.91 30.53 11.64
C LEU A 337 11.88 30.62 10.50
N GLY A 338 11.14 29.54 10.25
CA GLY A 338 10.21 29.45 9.12
C GLY A 338 9.05 30.46 9.13
N TRP A 339 8.77 31.09 10.29
CA TRP A 339 7.76 32.15 10.42
C TRP A 339 8.37 33.57 10.38
N GLU A 340 9.65 33.69 10.11
CA GLU A 340 10.34 34.96 9.84
C GLU A 340 10.57 35.09 8.32
N GLU A 341 11.82 35.00 7.88
CA GLU A 341 12.16 34.98 6.43
C GLU A 341 12.44 33.54 5.96
N GLY A 342 11.50 32.65 6.12
CA GLY A 342 11.63 31.18 6.02
C GLY A 342 12.69 30.68 5.07
N ASP A 343 13.57 29.81 5.56
CA ASP A 343 14.70 29.21 4.89
C ASP A 343 15.82 30.18 4.42
N ALA A 344 15.69 31.48 4.66
CA ALA A 344 16.75 32.43 4.36
C ALA A 344 17.95 32.23 5.30
N PRO A 345 19.20 32.43 4.85
CA PRO A 345 20.37 32.39 5.72
C PRO A 345 20.28 33.39 6.86
N LEU A 346 20.85 33.06 8.01
CA LEU A 346 21.04 34.04 9.10
C LEU A 346 21.94 35.15 8.61
N LYS A 347 21.55 36.42 8.82
CA LYS A 347 22.22 37.61 8.24
C LYS A 347 23.64 37.83 8.77
N ASP A 348 23.90 37.43 9.99
CA ASP A 348 25.17 37.71 10.70
C ASP A 348 26.01 36.44 11.01
N GLY A 349 25.59 35.27 10.50
CA GLY A 349 26.32 34.01 10.72
C GLY A 349 26.47 33.59 12.21
N ASN A 350 25.82 34.28 13.11
CA ASN A 350 25.91 34.06 14.55
C ASN A 350 24.73 33.19 15.03
N TRP A 351 25.12 32.13 15.61
CA TRP A 351 24.26 31.22 16.38
C TRP A 351 24.05 31.71 17.78
#